data_7b98cca3cc0bad5b4a8d331fef428acc
#
_entry.id   7b98cca3cc0bad5b4a8d331fef428acc
#
_cell.length_a   1.000
_cell.length_b   1.000
_cell.length_c   1.000
_cell.angle_alpha   90.00
_cell.angle_beta   90.00
_cell.angle_gamma   90.00
#
_symmetry.space_group_name_H-M   'P 1'
#
loop_
_entity.id
_entity.type
_entity.pdbx_description
1 polymer ?
#
loop_
_entity_poly.entity_id
_entity_poly.type
_entity_poly.pdbx_seq_one_letter_code
_entity_poly.pdbx_strand_id
1 'polypeptide(L)'
;MKTCVVVYNPNSGHTLKKNKIHIYKELIEKYGYSVTFIGTEYKGHAKEIVSHIGYVDLVISMGGDGTFNEIVFGNLQRKTRLILAHIPVGTTNDVGVMFGYGKSIEKNIQLCLSGEVKGMDICLINKRPFVYVAGFGKFMTIPYDTPRNLKKKYGHLAYLLGGAKDFLSRTKNYDVTYEVNGEKISGLYSFMLISSANRIAGFNNFYKDIKLDDDTFEVLMCTYTRKIDIIKALGKLITSDAAHVDGLEFYRTSHLKITFKTHPKNAWCVDGEKLEIRTKTYEIKNERNVQILMPKKNISKLFVHQDKES
;
A
#
# COMPACT_ATOMS: atom_id res chain seq x y z
N MET A 1 29.37 -14.40 1.14
CA MET A 1 28.65 -13.46 0.27
C MET A 1 27.19 -13.58 0.58
N LYS A 2 26.48 -12.49 0.86
CA LYS A 2 25.05 -12.51 1.15
C LYS A 2 24.25 -12.85 -0.10
N THR A 3 23.12 -13.52 0.04
CA THR A 3 22.26 -13.93 -1.07
C THR A 3 21.10 -12.95 -1.26
N CYS A 4 20.81 -12.60 -2.51
CA CYS A 4 19.71 -11.69 -2.85
C CYS A 4 18.88 -12.24 -4.01
N VAL A 5 17.57 -12.20 -3.88
CA VAL A 5 16.64 -12.46 -4.98
C VAL A 5 15.91 -11.17 -5.35
N VAL A 6 16.00 -10.79 -6.61
CA VAL A 6 15.24 -9.69 -7.18
C VAL A 6 14.04 -10.25 -7.91
N VAL A 7 12.84 -10.02 -7.37
CA VAL A 7 11.58 -10.36 -8.05
C VAL A 7 11.09 -9.13 -8.80
N TYR A 8 11.03 -9.21 -10.13
CA TYR A 8 10.68 -8.07 -10.96
C TYR A 8 9.46 -8.35 -11.86
N ASN A 9 8.68 -7.31 -12.11
CA ASN A 9 7.57 -7.38 -13.05
C ASN A 9 7.99 -6.79 -14.41
N PRO A 10 8.18 -7.62 -15.45
CA PRO A 10 8.63 -7.17 -16.77
C PRO A 10 7.63 -6.22 -17.46
N ASN A 11 6.38 -6.18 -17.00
CA ASN A 11 5.31 -5.34 -17.54
C ASN A 11 5.03 -4.08 -16.71
N SER A 12 5.80 -3.83 -15.63
CA SER A 12 5.65 -2.63 -14.82
C SER A 12 6.08 -1.36 -15.54
N GLY A 13 5.31 -0.30 -15.39
CA GLY A 13 5.52 1.12 -15.70
C GLY A 13 6.48 1.46 -16.86
N HIS A 14 7.62 2.00 -16.52
CA HIS A 14 8.75 2.14 -17.45
C HIS A 14 9.46 0.81 -17.49
N THR A 15 9.13 0.01 -18.52
CA THR A 15 9.63 -1.33 -18.77
C THR A 15 11.09 -1.44 -18.34
N LEU A 16 11.35 -2.29 -17.35
CA LEU A 16 12.70 -2.74 -17.06
C LEU A 16 13.26 -3.26 -18.38
N LYS A 17 14.03 -2.40 -19.06
CA LYS A 17 14.63 -2.79 -20.34
C LYS A 17 15.48 -4.01 -20.04
N LYS A 18 15.16 -5.15 -20.64
CA LYS A 18 15.89 -6.42 -20.43
C LYS A 18 17.41 -6.23 -20.55
N ASN A 19 17.83 -5.29 -21.40
CA ASN A 19 19.23 -4.91 -21.59
C ASN A 19 19.87 -4.15 -20.42
N LYS A 20 19.11 -3.75 -19.37
CA LYS A 20 19.65 -3.08 -18.19
C LYS A 20 19.72 -3.97 -16.94
N ILE A 21 19.18 -5.19 -16.99
CA ILE A 21 19.19 -6.10 -15.83
C ILE A 21 20.64 -6.40 -15.40
N HIS A 22 21.57 -6.56 -16.34
CA HIS A 22 22.99 -6.78 -16.03
C HIS A 22 23.61 -5.61 -15.26
N ILE A 23 23.24 -4.35 -15.60
CA ILE A 23 23.71 -3.15 -14.89
C ILE A 23 23.21 -3.16 -13.44
N TYR A 24 21.93 -3.51 -13.23
CA TYR A 24 21.35 -3.59 -11.87
C TYR A 24 21.96 -4.74 -11.08
N LYS A 25 22.24 -5.87 -11.75
CA LYS A 25 22.94 -7.00 -11.16
C LYS A 25 24.33 -6.60 -10.66
N GLU A 26 25.16 -6.04 -11.50
CA GLU A 26 26.51 -5.57 -11.15
C GLU A 26 26.45 -4.53 -10.01
N LEU A 27 25.45 -3.64 -10.03
CA LEU A 27 25.29 -2.64 -8.99
C LEU A 27 24.98 -3.27 -7.64
N ILE A 28 24.11 -4.28 -7.59
CA ILE A 28 23.77 -4.99 -6.34
C ILE A 28 24.96 -5.83 -5.84
N GLU A 29 25.68 -6.47 -6.77
CA GLU A 29 26.89 -7.27 -6.44
C GLU A 29 28.01 -6.43 -5.80
N LYS A 30 28.14 -5.15 -6.16
CA LYS A 30 29.08 -4.21 -5.51
C LYS A 30 28.81 -4.00 -4.03
N TYR A 31 27.60 -4.28 -3.56
CA TYR A 31 27.22 -4.24 -2.13
C TYR A 31 27.39 -5.61 -1.43
N GLY A 32 28.10 -6.56 -2.07
CA GLY A 32 28.45 -7.85 -1.45
C GLY A 32 27.36 -8.93 -1.54
N TYR A 33 26.40 -8.78 -2.44
CA TYR A 33 25.35 -9.78 -2.66
C TYR A 33 25.65 -10.66 -3.88
N SER A 34 25.34 -11.96 -3.77
CA SER A 34 25.12 -12.84 -4.94
C SER A 34 23.66 -12.71 -5.34
N VAL A 35 23.35 -12.27 -6.55
CA VAL A 35 22.00 -11.88 -6.93
C VAL A 35 21.41 -12.72 -8.05
N THR A 36 20.16 -13.18 -7.86
CA THR A 36 19.34 -13.86 -8.85
C THR A 36 18.13 -13.00 -9.20
N PHE A 37 17.84 -12.82 -10.49
CA PHE A 37 16.67 -12.10 -10.99
C PHE A 37 15.59 -13.08 -11.44
N ILE A 38 14.36 -12.93 -10.92
CA ILE A 38 13.21 -13.76 -11.27
C ILE A 38 12.10 -12.83 -11.78
N GLY A 39 11.72 -12.99 -13.04
CA GLY A 39 10.61 -12.25 -13.65
C GLY A 39 9.25 -12.86 -13.30
N THR A 40 8.25 -12.03 -13.00
CA THR A 40 6.88 -12.49 -12.81
C THR A 40 6.20 -12.69 -14.17
N GLU A 41 5.39 -13.72 -14.29
CA GLU A 41 4.69 -14.09 -15.52
C GLU A 41 3.21 -13.71 -15.47
N TYR A 42 2.58 -13.78 -14.30
CA TYR A 42 1.16 -13.54 -14.07
C TYR A 42 0.92 -12.83 -12.73
N LYS A 43 -0.30 -12.40 -12.52
CA LYS A 43 -0.74 -11.80 -11.25
C LYS A 43 -0.73 -12.86 -10.13
N GLY A 44 -0.10 -12.53 -9.01
CA GLY A 44 0.11 -13.44 -7.88
C GLY A 44 1.43 -14.21 -7.92
N HIS A 45 2.17 -14.20 -9.06
CA HIS A 45 3.41 -14.96 -9.19
C HIS A 45 4.50 -14.48 -8.23
N ALA A 46 4.59 -13.17 -7.97
CA ALA A 46 5.56 -12.64 -6.99
C ALA A 46 5.31 -13.20 -5.57
N LYS A 47 4.03 -13.34 -5.18
CA LYS A 47 3.64 -14.00 -3.92
C LYS A 47 4.10 -15.46 -3.89
N GLU A 48 3.84 -16.22 -4.96
CA GLU A 48 4.22 -17.63 -5.05
C GLU A 48 5.74 -17.81 -4.99
N ILE A 49 6.50 -17.02 -5.75
CA ILE A 49 7.97 -17.03 -5.71
C ILE A 49 8.45 -16.87 -4.27
N VAL A 50 8.02 -15.80 -3.58
CA VAL A 50 8.52 -15.49 -2.24
C VAL A 50 8.06 -16.50 -1.20
N SER A 51 6.87 -17.07 -1.31
CA SER A 51 6.41 -18.10 -0.36
C SER A 51 7.18 -19.42 -0.46
N HIS A 52 7.80 -19.72 -1.63
CA HIS A 52 8.45 -21.02 -1.89
C HIS A 52 9.97 -20.96 -2.03
N ILE A 53 10.59 -19.79 -2.28
CA ILE A 53 12.06 -19.72 -2.31
C ILE A 53 12.67 -20.15 -0.98
N GLY A 54 13.87 -20.75 -1.03
CA GLY A 54 14.68 -21.06 0.15
C GLY A 54 14.97 -19.81 1.00
N TYR A 55 15.82 -19.96 2.00
CA TYR A 55 16.32 -18.80 2.75
C TYR A 55 17.25 -17.99 1.86
N VAL A 56 17.05 -16.68 1.85
CA VAL A 56 17.94 -15.66 1.26
C VAL A 56 18.02 -14.47 2.20
N ASP A 57 19.15 -13.75 2.18
CA ASP A 57 19.37 -12.62 3.08
C ASP A 57 18.53 -11.40 2.71
N LEU A 58 18.15 -11.26 1.43
CA LEU A 58 17.38 -10.11 0.95
C LEU A 58 16.49 -10.50 -0.25
N VAL A 59 15.23 -10.05 -0.22
CA VAL A 59 14.34 -10.06 -1.38
C VAL A 59 14.06 -8.63 -1.82
N ILE A 60 14.40 -8.28 -3.04
CA ILE A 60 14.11 -6.98 -3.63
C ILE A 60 12.91 -7.08 -4.55
N SER A 61 11.85 -6.33 -4.25
CA SER A 61 10.77 -6.06 -5.18
C SER A 61 11.22 -5.02 -6.20
N MET A 62 11.25 -5.34 -7.47
CA MET A 62 11.48 -4.37 -8.56
C MET A 62 10.23 -4.30 -9.43
N GLY A 63 9.27 -3.48 -8.98
CA GLY A 63 7.92 -3.40 -9.57
C GLY A 63 7.18 -2.15 -9.11
N GLY A 64 5.86 -2.14 -9.28
CA GLY A 64 4.97 -1.16 -8.65
C GLY A 64 4.51 -1.63 -7.26
N ASP A 65 3.67 -0.81 -6.60
CA ASP A 65 3.14 -1.10 -5.26
C ASP A 65 2.43 -2.47 -5.18
N GLY A 66 1.71 -2.87 -6.25
CA GLY A 66 1.08 -4.20 -6.32
C GLY A 66 2.07 -5.37 -6.30
N THR A 67 3.24 -5.24 -6.98
CA THR A 67 4.29 -6.28 -6.94
C THR A 67 4.88 -6.37 -5.53
N PHE A 68 5.09 -5.22 -4.87
CA PHE A 68 5.56 -5.19 -3.49
C PHE A 68 4.54 -5.81 -2.53
N ASN A 69 3.26 -5.50 -2.69
CA ASN A 69 2.19 -6.13 -1.91
C ASN A 69 2.17 -7.66 -2.05
N GLU A 70 2.31 -8.19 -3.28
CA GLU A 70 2.41 -9.64 -3.51
C GLU A 70 3.61 -10.27 -2.80
N ILE A 71 4.78 -9.61 -2.83
CA ILE A 71 6.00 -10.05 -2.14
C ILE A 71 5.80 -10.05 -0.62
N VAL A 72 5.23 -8.99 -0.06
CA VAL A 72 4.87 -8.92 1.36
C VAL A 72 3.93 -10.08 1.72
N PHE A 73 2.91 -10.33 0.90
CA PHE A 73 1.97 -11.42 1.13
C PHE A 73 2.64 -12.80 1.13
N GLY A 74 3.53 -13.06 0.17
CA GLY A 74 4.31 -14.29 0.12
C GLY A 74 5.22 -14.46 1.35
N ASN A 75 5.85 -13.37 1.78
CA ASN A 75 6.71 -13.36 2.96
C ASN A 75 5.95 -13.63 4.26
N LEU A 76 4.73 -13.11 4.40
CA LEU A 76 3.87 -13.36 5.57
C LEU A 76 3.37 -14.81 5.66
N GLN A 77 3.40 -15.58 4.58
CA GLN A 77 3.05 -17.00 4.56
C GLN A 77 4.19 -17.92 4.98
N ARG A 78 5.41 -17.40 5.12
CA ARG A 78 6.61 -18.15 5.49
C ARG A 78 6.68 -18.40 7.00
N LYS A 79 7.25 -19.53 7.40
CA LYS A 79 7.61 -19.81 8.80
C LYS A 79 8.72 -18.87 9.27
N THR A 80 9.74 -18.66 8.41
CA THR A 80 10.83 -17.70 8.65
C THR A 80 10.72 -16.59 7.62
N ARG A 81 10.44 -15.39 8.08
CA ARG A 81 10.34 -14.20 7.22
C ARG A 81 11.71 -13.77 6.74
N LEU A 82 11.75 -13.23 5.53
CA LEU A 82 12.92 -12.68 4.89
C LEU A 82 12.94 -11.17 5.04
N ILE A 83 14.12 -10.54 4.93
CA ILE A 83 14.24 -9.10 4.79
C ILE A 83 13.79 -8.73 3.38
N LEU A 84 12.89 -7.76 3.28
CA LEU A 84 12.37 -7.25 2.01
C LEU A 84 12.96 -5.88 1.68
N ALA A 85 12.96 -5.54 0.40
CA ALA A 85 13.22 -4.19 -0.07
C ALA A 85 12.31 -3.87 -1.26
N HIS A 86 12.08 -2.59 -1.54
CA HIS A 86 11.27 -2.16 -2.67
C HIS A 86 12.00 -1.13 -3.52
N ILE A 87 12.21 -1.43 -4.80
CA ILE A 87 12.70 -0.48 -5.80
C ILE A 87 11.53 -0.15 -6.74
N PRO A 88 10.98 1.07 -6.64
CA PRO A 88 9.78 1.43 -7.37
C PRO A 88 10.05 1.63 -8.86
N VAL A 89 9.36 0.87 -9.71
CA VAL A 89 9.40 0.99 -11.18
C VAL A 89 7.99 1.02 -11.79
N GLY A 90 6.97 1.16 -10.96
CA GLY A 90 5.57 1.29 -11.37
C GLY A 90 5.23 2.72 -11.83
N THR A 91 3.92 2.99 -11.98
CA THR A 91 3.41 4.29 -12.44
C THR A 91 3.22 5.27 -11.29
N THR A 92 2.60 4.86 -10.20
CA THR A 92 2.24 5.72 -9.05
C THR A 92 3.32 5.67 -7.97
N ASN A 93 3.73 4.46 -7.59
CA ASN A 93 4.81 4.18 -6.62
C ASN A 93 4.61 4.92 -5.28
N ASP A 94 3.39 4.88 -4.72
CA ASP A 94 3.07 5.58 -3.47
C ASP A 94 3.98 5.13 -2.33
N VAL A 95 4.20 3.82 -2.18
CA VAL A 95 5.14 3.25 -1.18
C VAL A 95 6.58 3.70 -1.44
N GLY A 96 7.01 3.66 -2.70
CA GLY A 96 8.37 4.06 -3.06
C GLY A 96 8.64 5.53 -2.75
N VAL A 97 7.69 6.42 -3.04
CA VAL A 97 7.80 7.85 -2.71
C VAL A 97 7.79 8.07 -1.20
N MET A 98 6.96 7.36 -0.45
CA MET A 98 6.92 7.39 1.01
C MET A 98 8.29 7.02 1.60
N PHE A 99 8.95 5.99 1.08
CA PHE A 99 10.31 5.58 1.49
C PHE A 99 11.41 6.56 1.07
N GLY A 100 11.09 7.56 0.24
CA GLY A 100 12.04 8.59 -0.19
C GLY A 100 12.78 8.30 -1.49
N TYR A 101 12.30 7.34 -2.27
CA TYR A 101 12.85 7.04 -3.60
C TYR A 101 12.48 8.08 -4.66
N GLY A 102 13.38 8.24 -5.64
CA GLY A 102 13.20 9.12 -6.78
C GLY A 102 12.87 8.36 -8.08
N LYS A 103 13.16 9.01 -9.21
CA LYS A 103 12.87 8.44 -10.55
C LYS A 103 13.96 7.50 -11.09
N SER A 104 15.22 7.63 -10.64
CA SER A 104 16.33 6.80 -11.16
C SER A 104 16.40 5.48 -10.40
N ILE A 105 16.28 4.37 -11.13
CA ILE A 105 16.37 3.02 -10.58
C ILE A 105 17.74 2.79 -9.96
N GLU A 106 18.81 3.20 -10.65
CA GLU A 106 20.20 3.04 -10.20
C GLU A 106 20.43 3.75 -8.85
N LYS A 107 19.97 5.01 -8.73
CA LYS A 107 20.05 5.76 -7.47
C LYS A 107 19.20 5.12 -6.38
N ASN A 108 18.03 4.59 -6.71
CA ASN A 108 17.16 3.92 -5.75
C ASN A 108 17.79 2.63 -5.21
N ILE A 109 18.47 1.84 -6.06
CA ILE A 109 19.23 0.67 -5.63
C ILE A 109 20.33 1.07 -4.64
N GLN A 110 21.10 2.11 -4.97
CA GLN A 110 22.17 2.62 -4.10
C GLN A 110 21.63 3.11 -2.75
N LEU A 111 20.55 3.92 -2.76
CA LEU A 111 19.89 4.42 -1.56
C LEU A 111 19.35 3.28 -0.68
N CYS A 112 18.77 2.25 -1.30
CA CYS A 112 18.25 1.09 -0.61
C CYS A 112 19.37 0.30 0.06
N LEU A 113 20.40 -0.11 -0.70
CA LEU A 113 21.46 -0.99 -0.21
C LEU A 113 22.42 -0.31 0.77
N SER A 114 22.47 1.03 0.80
CA SER A 114 23.15 1.82 1.83
C SER A 114 22.22 2.24 2.98
N GLY A 115 21.01 1.71 2.98
CA GLY A 115 19.97 2.03 3.96
C GLY A 115 20.06 1.22 5.26
N GLU A 116 18.94 1.15 5.95
CA GLU A 116 18.78 0.42 7.21
C GLU A 116 17.58 -0.52 7.14
N VAL A 117 17.64 -1.64 7.87
CA VAL A 117 16.51 -2.54 8.05
C VAL A 117 15.66 -2.01 9.20
N LYS A 118 14.35 -1.83 8.95
CA LYS A 118 13.36 -1.43 9.94
C LYS A 118 12.20 -2.40 9.97
N GLY A 119 11.66 -2.63 11.16
CA GLY A 119 10.42 -3.38 11.35
C GLY A 119 9.22 -2.51 11.00
N MET A 120 8.51 -2.85 9.95
CA MET A 120 7.31 -2.15 9.51
C MET A 120 6.06 -2.96 9.85
N ASP A 121 5.02 -2.30 10.32
CA ASP A 121 3.71 -2.91 10.52
C ASP A 121 2.95 -2.96 9.19
N ILE A 122 2.36 -4.11 8.92
CA ILE A 122 1.59 -4.37 7.68
C ILE A 122 0.14 -4.62 8.05
N CYS A 123 -0.76 -3.82 7.53
CA CYS A 123 -2.19 -4.02 7.76
C CYS A 123 -2.71 -5.26 7.03
N LEU A 124 -3.61 -5.99 7.69
CA LEU A 124 -4.34 -7.11 7.13
C LEU A 124 -5.83 -6.82 7.13
N ILE A 125 -6.52 -7.06 6.02
CA ILE A 125 -7.98 -7.15 5.96
C ILE A 125 -8.36 -8.60 5.70
N ASN A 126 -8.98 -9.27 6.69
CA ASN A 126 -9.31 -10.71 6.63
C ASN A 126 -8.13 -11.57 6.11
N LYS A 127 -6.93 -11.41 6.69
CA LYS A 127 -5.67 -12.07 6.30
C LYS A 127 -5.06 -11.63 4.96
N ARG A 128 -5.69 -10.73 4.19
CA ARG A 128 -5.10 -10.14 2.99
C ARG A 128 -4.29 -8.90 3.38
N PRO A 129 -2.98 -8.88 3.17
CA PRO A 129 -2.17 -7.71 3.49
C PRO A 129 -2.43 -6.55 2.53
N PHE A 130 -2.30 -5.35 3.04
CA PHE A 130 -2.14 -4.14 2.26
C PHE A 130 -1.03 -3.27 2.87
N VAL A 131 -0.29 -2.62 1.99
CA VAL A 131 0.94 -1.91 2.36
C VAL A 131 0.67 -0.44 2.64
N TYR A 132 -0.36 0.14 2.01
CA TYR A 132 -0.66 1.56 2.19
C TYR A 132 -2.14 1.88 2.33
N VAL A 133 -3.08 1.22 1.62
CA VAL A 133 -4.49 1.60 1.70
C VAL A 133 -5.48 0.47 1.38
N ALA A 134 -6.56 0.41 2.15
CA ALA A 134 -7.77 -0.32 1.82
C ALA A 134 -8.97 0.64 1.85
N GLY A 135 -9.79 0.65 0.79
CA GLY A 135 -10.94 1.53 0.67
C GLY A 135 -12.20 0.81 0.20
N PHE A 136 -13.36 1.30 0.66
CA PHE A 136 -14.66 0.79 0.29
C PHE A 136 -15.66 1.92 0.03
N GLY A 137 -16.57 1.73 -0.93
CA GLY A 137 -17.65 2.68 -1.21
C GLY A 137 -17.34 3.65 -2.34
N LYS A 138 -17.79 4.89 -2.21
CA LYS A 138 -17.68 5.93 -3.24
C LYS A 138 -16.21 6.25 -3.55
N PHE A 139 -15.87 6.37 -4.83
CA PHE A 139 -14.53 6.64 -5.36
C PHE A 139 -13.49 5.52 -5.18
N MET A 140 -13.79 4.49 -4.40
CA MET A 140 -12.83 3.43 -4.10
C MET A 140 -12.73 2.36 -5.21
N THR A 141 -13.65 2.35 -6.17
CA THR A 141 -13.60 1.43 -7.33
C THR A 141 -12.70 1.92 -8.46
N ILE A 142 -12.43 3.22 -8.52
CA ILE A 142 -11.66 3.87 -9.58
C ILE A 142 -10.30 3.21 -9.82
N PRO A 143 -9.49 2.89 -8.78
CA PRO A 143 -8.17 2.30 -8.97
C PRO A 143 -8.19 0.98 -9.74
N TYR A 144 -9.13 0.07 -9.48
CA TYR A 144 -9.15 -1.22 -10.15
C TYR A 144 -10.00 -1.25 -11.42
N ASP A 145 -11.00 -0.35 -11.57
CA ASP A 145 -11.83 -0.24 -12.76
C ASP A 145 -11.13 0.49 -13.91
N THR A 146 -10.05 1.22 -13.64
CA THR A 146 -9.29 1.95 -14.67
C THR A 146 -8.39 0.99 -15.46
N PRO A 147 -8.57 0.87 -16.80
CA PRO A 147 -7.75 -0.01 -17.63
C PRO A 147 -6.24 0.28 -17.54
N ARG A 148 -5.41 -0.77 -17.52
CA ARG A 148 -3.95 -0.66 -17.40
C ARG A 148 -3.28 0.19 -18.48
N ASN A 149 -3.79 0.13 -19.72
CA ASN A 149 -3.30 0.94 -20.84
C ASN A 149 -3.54 2.43 -20.62
N LEU A 150 -4.68 2.81 -20.02
CA LEU A 150 -4.98 4.20 -19.68
C LEU A 150 -4.08 4.67 -18.53
N LYS A 151 -3.87 3.83 -17.49
CA LYS A 151 -2.93 4.13 -16.40
C LYS A 151 -1.51 4.37 -16.92
N LYS A 152 -1.02 3.54 -17.86
CA LYS A 152 0.29 3.70 -18.50
C LYS A 152 0.40 4.99 -19.32
N LYS A 153 -0.66 5.35 -20.07
CA LYS A 153 -0.66 6.49 -21.01
C LYS A 153 -0.86 7.83 -20.31
N TYR A 154 -1.73 7.89 -19.31
CA TYR A 154 -2.18 9.14 -18.69
C TYR A 154 -1.82 9.29 -17.20
N GLY A 155 -1.18 8.27 -16.57
CA GLY A 155 -0.77 8.35 -15.16
C GLY A 155 -1.93 8.73 -14.23
N HIS A 156 -1.73 9.79 -13.43
CA HIS A 156 -2.77 10.31 -12.53
C HIS A 156 -4.03 10.82 -13.26
N LEU A 157 -3.91 11.32 -14.49
CA LEU A 157 -5.07 11.71 -15.31
C LEU A 157 -6.01 10.54 -15.62
N ALA A 158 -5.50 9.30 -15.69
CA ALA A 158 -6.35 8.13 -15.87
C ALA A 158 -7.30 7.91 -14.70
N TYR A 159 -6.86 8.22 -13.48
CA TYR A 159 -7.71 8.18 -12.28
C TYR A 159 -8.77 9.29 -12.31
N LEU A 160 -8.42 10.49 -12.79
CA LEU A 160 -9.38 11.59 -12.96
C LEU A 160 -10.44 11.23 -14.03
N LEU A 161 -10.05 10.60 -15.14
CA LEU A 161 -10.98 10.17 -16.20
C LEU A 161 -11.87 9.00 -15.74
N GLY A 162 -11.31 8.02 -15.03
CA GLY A 162 -12.08 6.95 -14.36
C GLY A 162 -13.01 7.51 -13.29
N GLY A 163 -12.55 8.51 -12.54
CA GLY A 163 -13.28 9.23 -11.53
C GLY A 163 -14.51 9.97 -12.05
N ALA A 164 -14.45 10.49 -13.27
CA ALA A 164 -15.60 11.20 -13.89
C ALA A 164 -16.84 10.31 -13.97
N LYS A 165 -16.70 9.04 -14.32
CA LYS A 165 -17.82 8.08 -14.36
C LYS A 165 -18.38 7.79 -12.97
N ASP A 166 -17.52 7.57 -11.97
CA ASP A 166 -17.96 7.38 -10.60
C ASP A 166 -18.51 8.67 -10.00
N PHE A 167 -17.94 9.82 -10.36
CA PHE A 167 -18.44 11.14 -10.00
C PHE A 167 -19.91 11.33 -10.44
N LEU A 168 -20.28 10.89 -11.63
CA LEU A 168 -21.65 10.99 -12.16
C LEU A 168 -22.61 9.96 -11.53
N SER A 169 -22.10 8.86 -10.97
CA SER A 169 -22.94 7.82 -10.36
C SER A 169 -23.61 8.29 -9.06
N ARG A 170 -24.75 7.71 -8.70
CA ARG A 170 -25.39 8.00 -7.40
C ARG A 170 -24.53 7.53 -6.25
N THR A 171 -24.45 8.33 -5.17
CA THR A 171 -23.82 7.91 -3.94
C THR A 171 -24.68 6.82 -3.29
N LYS A 172 -24.07 5.70 -2.95
CA LYS A 172 -24.70 4.65 -2.13
C LYS A 172 -24.21 4.79 -0.71
N ASN A 173 -25.13 4.66 0.23
CA ASN A 173 -24.79 4.58 1.64
C ASN A 173 -24.89 3.14 2.09
N TYR A 174 -24.00 2.76 2.99
CA TYR A 174 -23.91 1.44 3.55
C TYR A 174 -24.22 1.52 5.04
N ASP A 175 -25.20 0.73 5.48
CA ASP A 175 -25.54 0.56 6.91
C ASP A 175 -24.50 -0.38 7.51
N VAL A 176 -23.67 0.17 8.39
CA VAL A 176 -22.48 -0.47 8.93
C VAL A 176 -22.45 -0.31 10.44
N THR A 177 -22.09 -1.38 11.13
CA THR A 177 -21.66 -1.33 12.53
C THR A 177 -20.17 -1.62 12.55
N TYR A 178 -19.38 -0.80 13.25
CA TYR A 178 -17.96 -1.06 13.43
C TYR A 178 -17.57 -0.97 14.91
N GLU A 179 -16.56 -1.74 15.25
CA GLU A 179 -15.95 -1.80 16.58
C GLU A 179 -14.54 -1.24 16.47
N VAL A 180 -14.26 -0.15 17.19
CA VAL A 180 -12.99 0.58 17.18
C VAL A 180 -12.68 1.08 18.59
N ASN A 181 -11.45 0.90 19.07
CA ASN A 181 -11.00 1.37 20.38
C ASN A 181 -11.95 0.99 21.56
N GLY A 182 -12.58 -0.20 21.48
CA GLY A 182 -13.53 -0.68 22.48
C GLY A 182 -14.96 -0.15 22.33
N GLU A 183 -15.20 0.78 21.42
CA GLU A 183 -16.53 1.33 21.14
C GLU A 183 -17.19 0.61 19.97
N LYS A 184 -18.52 0.52 20.01
CA LYS A 184 -19.33 -0.03 18.93
C LYS A 184 -20.26 1.06 18.39
N ILE A 185 -20.04 1.43 17.14
CA ILE A 185 -20.70 2.55 16.47
C ILE A 185 -21.47 2.02 15.27
N SER A 186 -22.69 2.54 15.05
CA SER A 186 -23.51 2.17 13.89
C SER A 186 -23.93 3.42 13.14
N GLY A 187 -23.91 3.36 11.82
CA GLY A 187 -24.26 4.51 10.99
C GLY A 187 -24.37 4.19 9.50
N LEU A 188 -24.64 5.24 8.74
CA LEU A 188 -24.71 5.21 7.28
C LEU A 188 -23.46 5.89 6.72
N TYR A 189 -22.67 5.15 5.94
CA TYR A 189 -21.40 5.62 5.40
C TYR A 189 -21.37 5.51 3.88
N SER A 190 -20.88 6.54 3.21
CA SER A 190 -20.75 6.57 1.75
C SER A 190 -19.41 6.00 1.27
N PHE A 191 -18.35 6.15 2.06
CA PHE A 191 -17.08 5.47 1.87
C PHE A 191 -16.34 5.26 3.20
N MET A 192 -15.39 4.33 3.17
CA MET A 192 -14.48 3.98 4.25
C MET A 192 -13.08 3.87 3.68
N LEU A 193 -12.10 4.42 4.38
CA LEU A 193 -10.69 4.37 4.01
C LEU A 193 -9.86 3.96 5.22
N ILE A 194 -9.01 2.98 5.05
CA ILE A 194 -8.10 2.47 6.08
C ILE A 194 -6.70 2.54 5.51
N SER A 195 -5.77 3.12 6.26
CA SER A 195 -4.42 3.37 5.75
C SER A 195 -3.38 3.36 6.85
N SER A 196 -2.18 2.89 6.52
CA SER A 196 -0.96 3.07 7.30
C SER A 196 0.07 3.93 6.54
N ALA A 197 -0.40 4.84 5.67
CA ALA A 197 0.47 5.65 4.81
C ALA A 197 0.02 7.10 4.76
N ASN A 198 0.98 8.02 4.73
CA ASN A 198 0.72 9.45 4.56
C ASN A 198 0.55 9.87 3.10
N ARG A 199 0.71 8.92 2.16
CA ARG A 199 0.54 9.14 0.73
C ARG A 199 -0.46 8.15 0.16
N ILE A 200 -1.55 8.66 -0.39
CA ILE A 200 -2.65 7.86 -0.96
C ILE A 200 -2.99 8.40 -2.35
N ALA A 201 -2.98 7.54 -3.35
CA ALA A 201 -3.33 7.87 -4.74
C ALA A 201 -2.59 9.10 -5.30
N GLY A 202 -1.33 9.31 -4.90
CA GLY A 202 -0.51 10.44 -5.32
C GLY A 202 -0.64 11.72 -4.48
N PHE A 203 -1.59 11.79 -3.56
CA PHE A 203 -1.72 12.90 -2.63
C PHE A 203 -0.79 12.71 -1.42
N ASN A 204 0.09 13.69 -1.16
CA ASN A 204 0.98 13.68 -0.01
C ASN A 204 0.27 14.27 1.22
N ASN A 205 0.74 13.89 2.40
CA ASN A 205 0.29 14.41 3.68
C ASN A 205 -1.22 14.27 3.90
N PHE A 206 -1.79 13.16 3.40
CA PHE A 206 -3.20 12.84 3.59
C PHE A 206 -3.54 12.73 5.08
N TYR A 207 -2.62 12.17 5.86
CA TYR A 207 -2.65 12.20 7.31
C TYR A 207 -1.34 12.78 7.85
N LYS A 208 -1.39 13.39 9.03
CA LYS A 208 -0.20 13.91 9.74
C LYS A 208 0.37 12.84 10.67
N ASP A 209 1.68 12.88 10.83
CA ASP A 209 2.42 12.10 11.86
C ASP A 209 2.19 10.58 11.83
N ILE A 210 2.05 10.01 10.62
CA ILE A 210 1.98 8.57 10.44
C ILE A 210 3.33 7.93 10.79
N LYS A 211 3.25 6.85 11.56
CA LYS A 211 4.35 5.95 11.85
C LYS A 211 4.07 4.56 11.28
N LEU A 212 5.13 3.86 10.91
CA LEU A 212 5.03 2.53 10.31
C LEU A 212 5.33 1.40 11.30
N ASP A 213 5.57 1.74 12.57
CA ASP A 213 5.98 0.82 13.65
C ASP A 213 5.31 1.12 14.99
N ASP A 214 4.18 1.82 14.98
CA ASP A 214 3.43 2.20 16.21
C ASP A 214 2.22 1.33 16.48
N ASP A 215 2.07 0.23 15.73
CA ASP A 215 0.95 -0.71 15.79
C ASP A 215 -0.43 -0.08 15.50
N THR A 216 -0.46 1.09 14.90
CA THR A 216 -1.72 1.75 14.56
C THR A 216 -1.90 1.93 13.05
N PHE A 217 -3.15 2.11 12.65
CA PHE A 217 -3.53 2.55 11.31
C PHE A 217 -4.67 3.56 11.42
N GLU A 218 -4.79 4.39 10.40
CA GLU A 218 -5.82 5.41 10.29
C GLU A 218 -7.07 4.86 9.66
N VAL A 219 -8.22 5.23 10.24
CA VAL A 219 -9.57 4.89 9.76
C VAL A 219 -10.32 6.19 9.49
N LEU A 220 -10.85 6.33 8.29
CA LEU A 220 -11.68 7.44 7.88
C LEU A 220 -13.03 6.92 7.40
N MET A 221 -14.11 7.36 8.05
CA MET A 221 -15.48 6.98 7.73
C MET A 221 -16.27 8.22 7.30
N CYS A 222 -16.89 8.20 6.11
CA CYS A 222 -17.62 9.37 5.61
C CYS A 222 -19.13 9.20 5.75
N THR A 223 -19.77 10.09 6.52
CA THR A 223 -21.20 10.12 6.77
C THR A 223 -22.00 10.91 5.71
N TYR A 224 -21.32 11.70 4.87
CA TYR A 224 -21.99 12.47 3.86
C TYR A 224 -22.63 11.60 2.77
N THR A 225 -23.86 11.96 2.41
CA THR A 225 -24.66 11.27 1.39
C THR A 225 -24.63 11.97 0.04
N ARG A 226 -24.47 13.31 0.03
CA ARG A 226 -24.42 14.11 -1.19
C ARG A 226 -22.99 14.20 -1.72
N LYS A 227 -22.82 13.98 -3.00
CA LYS A 227 -21.51 14.01 -3.69
C LYS A 227 -20.72 15.28 -3.44
N ILE A 228 -21.43 16.44 -3.49
CA ILE A 228 -20.76 17.74 -3.33
C ILE A 228 -20.12 17.89 -1.95
N ASP A 229 -20.77 17.37 -0.91
CA ASP A 229 -20.28 17.44 0.46
C ASP A 229 -19.08 16.49 0.66
N ILE A 230 -19.13 15.29 0.05
CA ILE A 230 -17.99 14.36 0.01
C ILE A 230 -16.77 15.01 -0.64
N ILE A 231 -16.94 15.68 -1.78
CA ILE A 231 -15.84 16.35 -2.49
C ILE A 231 -15.29 17.50 -1.68
N LYS A 232 -16.15 18.29 -1.06
CA LYS A 232 -15.73 19.38 -0.16
C LYS A 232 -14.94 18.84 1.03
N ALA A 233 -15.39 17.75 1.65
CA ALA A 233 -14.69 17.08 2.75
C ALA A 233 -13.32 16.55 2.32
N LEU A 234 -13.24 15.85 1.18
CA LEU A 234 -11.97 15.38 0.60
C LEU A 234 -11.02 16.54 0.25
N GLY A 235 -11.57 17.65 -0.27
CA GLY A 235 -10.78 18.87 -0.52
C GLY A 235 -10.22 19.49 0.77
N LYS A 236 -11.00 19.50 1.85
CA LYS A 236 -10.56 19.98 3.16
C LYS A 236 -9.45 19.12 3.77
N LEU A 237 -9.42 17.80 3.51
CA LEU A 237 -8.35 16.91 4.00
C LEU A 237 -6.96 17.30 3.50
N ILE A 238 -6.85 18.03 2.37
CA ILE A 238 -5.57 18.47 1.83
C ILE A 238 -4.99 19.62 2.68
N THR A 239 -5.84 20.43 3.31
CA THR A 239 -5.45 21.63 4.05
C THR A 239 -5.68 21.54 5.56
N SER A 240 -6.52 20.61 6.00
CA SER A 240 -6.95 20.45 7.40
C SER A 240 -6.65 19.05 7.91
N ASP A 241 -6.57 18.90 9.23
CA ASP A 241 -6.49 17.57 9.85
C ASP A 241 -7.81 16.81 9.67
N ALA A 242 -7.73 15.50 9.38
CA ALA A 242 -8.89 14.64 9.17
C ALA A 242 -9.88 14.66 10.35
N ALA A 243 -9.36 14.77 11.57
CA ALA A 243 -10.16 14.86 12.80
C ALA A 243 -11.04 16.13 12.88
N HIS A 244 -10.77 17.16 12.06
CA HIS A 244 -11.48 18.45 12.10
C HIS A 244 -12.31 18.70 10.83
N VAL A 245 -12.59 17.67 10.04
CA VAL A 245 -13.42 17.80 8.84
C VAL A 245 -14.81 17.27 9.10
N ASP A 246 -15.82 18.15 9.10
CA ASP A 246 -17.21 17.78 9.26
C ASP A 246 -17.64 16.66 8.30
N GLY A 247 -18.42 15.70 8.81
CA GLY A 247 -18.90 14.56 8.06
C GLY A 247 -17.86 13.46 7.81
N LEU A 248 -16.67 13.60 8.39
CA LEU A 248 -15.65 12.56 8.47
C LEU A 248 -15.45 12.17 9.93
N GLU A 249 -15.51 10.88 10.20
CA GLU A 249 -15.12 10.29 11.47
C GLU A 249 -13.72 9.72 11.31
N PHE A 250 -12.79 10.12 12.17
CA PHE A 250 -11.38 9.75 12.09
C PHE A 250 -10.95 9.02 13.36
N TYR A 251 -10.27 7.89 13.18
CA TYR A 251 -9.73 7.09 14.29
C TYR A 251 -8.30 6.66 13.99
N ARG A 252 -7.50 6.49 15.04
CA ARG A 252 -6.28 5.69 15.07
C ARG A 252 -6.51 4.47 15.93
N THR A 253 -6.20 3.30 15.41
CA THR A 253 -6.46 2.03 16.10
C THR A 253 -5.53 0.93 15.60
N SER A 254 -5.32 -0.08 16.45
CA SER A 254 -4.62 -1.31 16.07
C SER A 254 -5.57 -2.43 15.63
N HIS A 255 -6.86 -2.25 15.87
CA HIS A 255 -7.89 -3.24 15.54
C HIS A 255 -9.20 -2.57 15.16
N LEU A 256 -9.76 -3.01 14.03
CA LEU A 256 -11.06 -2.54 13.54
C LEU A 256 -11.87 -3.72 13.03
N LYS A 257 -13.12 -3.81 13.43
CA LYS A 257 -14.07 -4.80 12.90
C LYS A 257 -15.25 -4.07 12.30
N ILE A 258 -15.54 -4.31 11.02
CA ILE A 258 -16.62 -3.69 10.26
C ILE A 258 -17.64 -4.76 9.89
N THR A 259 -18.91 -4.54 10.22
CA THR A 259 -20.02 -5.45 9.87
C THR A 259 -21.09 -4.70 9.09
N PHE A 260 -21.31 -5.12 7.85
CA PHE A 260 -22.40 -4.60 7.01
C PHE A 260 -23.73 -5.24 7.40
N LYS A 261 -24.79 -4.47 7.52
CA LYS A 261 -26.14 -4.97 7.78
C LYS A 261 -26.62 -5.89 6.65
N THR A 262 -26.33 -5.51 5.40
CA THR A 262 -26.62 -6.31 4.23
C THR A 262 -25.32 -6.69 3.52
N HIS A 263 -25.30 -7.84 2.82
CA HIS A 263 -24.09 -8.27 2.10
C HIS A 263 -23.69 -7.21 1.06
N PRO A 264 -22.46 -6.66 1.09
CA PRO A 264 -22.06 -5.60 0.18
C PRO A 264 -21.94 -6.13 -1.25
N LYS A 265 -22.54 -5.43 -2.22
CA LYS A 265 -22.39 -5.74 -3.65
C LYS A 265 -21.03 -5.33 -4.20
N ASN A 266 -20.45 -4.24 -3.65
CA ASN A 266 -19.13 -3.76 -4.02
C ASN A 266 -18.04 -4.54 -3.28
N ALA A 267 -16.84 -4.55 -3.84
CA ALA A 267 -15.66 -5.10 -3.20
C ALA A 267 -14.80 -3.96 -2.60
N TRP A 268 -13.97 -4.29 -1.63
CA TRP A 268 -12.89 -3.43 -1.18
C TRP A 268 -11.85 -3.25 -2.28
N CYS A 269 -11.28 -2.06 -2.33
CA CYS A 269 -10.06 -1.77 -3.08
C CYS A 269 -8.90 -1.85 -2.09
N VAL A 270 -7.95 -2.74 -2.35
CA VAL A 270 -6.80 -3.00 -1.49
C VAL A 270 -5.53 -2.76 -2.31
N ASP A 271 -4.75 -1.74 -1.96
CA ASP A 271 -3.56 -1.29 -2.71
C ASP A 271 -3.83 -1.15 -4.23
N GLY A 272 -5.00 -0.59 -4.59
CA GLY A 272 -5.40 -0.41 -5.97
C GLY A 272 -5.95 -1.65 -6.68
N GLU A 273 -6.11 -2.76 -5.97
CA GLU A 273 -6.66 -4.02 -6.46
C GLU A 273 -7.99 -4.36 -5.79
N LYS A 274 -8.84 -5.06 -6.53
CA LYS A 274 -10.11 -5.55 -6.00
C LYS A 274 -9.90 -6.74 -5.07
N LEU A 275 -10.47 -6.66 -3.86
CA LEU A 275 -10.54 -7.81 -2.96
C LEU A 275 -11.62 -8.78 -3.45
N GLU A 276 -11.23 -9.98 -3.85
CA GLU A 276 -12.15 -10.97 -4.45
C GLU A 276 -13.15 -11.53 -3.42
N ILE A 277 -12.70 -11.75 -2.18
CA ILE A 277 -13.54 -12.31 -1.12
C ILE A 277 -14.46 -11.22 -0.59
N ARG A 278 -15.77 -11.44 -0.67
CA ARG A 278 -16.82 -10.58 -0.13
C ARG A 278 -17.53 -11.28 1.01
N THR A 279 -17.57 -10.63 2.15
CA THR A 279 -18.24 -11.09 3.37
C THR A 279 -19.03 -9.94 3.98
N LYS A 280 -19.87 -10.23 4.98
CA LYS A 280 -20.53 -9.17 5.75
C LYS A 280 -19.61 -8.53 6.78
N THR A 281 -18.64 -9.29 7.28
CA THR A 281 -17.75 -8.83 8.35
C THR A 281 -16.31 -8.81 7.85
N TYR A 282 -15.64 -7.70 8.11
CA TYR A 282 -14.22 -7.50 7.82
C TYR A 282 -13.51 -7.15 9.11
N GLU A 283 -12.41 -7.83 9.37
CA GLU A 283 -11.51 -7.57 10.48
C GLU A 283 -10.20 -7.01 9.93
N ILE A 284 -9.77 -5.90 10.48
CA ILE A 284 -8.52 -5.22 10.12
C ILE A 284 -7.63 -5.19 11.35
N LYS A 285 -6.37 -5.59 11.17
CA LYS A 285 -5.34 -5.61 12.22
C LYS A 285 -3.96 -5.50 11.61
N ASN A 286 -2.96 -5.21 12.43
CA ASN A 286 -1.56 -5.19 12.02
C ASN A 286 -0.88 -6.55 12.17
N GLU A 287 0.03 -6.84 11.24
CA GLU A 287 1.07 -7.84 11.36
C GLU A 287 2.39 -7.11 11.57
N ARG A 288 2.95 -7.24 12.76
CA ARG A 288 4.07 -6.41 13.22
C ARG A 288 5.41 -6.87 12.68
N ASN A 289 6.34 -5.93 12.64
CA ASN A 289 7.77 -6.18 12.51
C ASN A 289 8.14 -6.94 11.23
N VAL A 290 7.56 -6.57 10.10
CA VAL A 290 8.04 -7.05 8.80
C VAL A 290 9.30 -6.28 8.44
N GLN A 291 10.43 -6.99 8.34
CA GLN A 291 11.74 -6.38 8.13
C GLN A 291 11.88 -5.82 6.71
N ILE A 292 12.06 -4.50 6.61
CA ILE A 292 12.19 -3.80 5.32
C ILE A 292 13.52 -3.02 5.31
N LEU A 293 14.37 -3.33 4.33
CA LEU A 293 15.55 -2.53 4.03
C LEU A 293 15.13 -1.30 3.22
N MET A 294 15.38 -0.11 3.74
CA MET A 294 14.94 1.15 3.14
C MET A 294 15.98 2.28 3.30
N PRO A 295 15.86 3.37 2.50
CA PRO A 295 16.75 4.52 2.60
C PRO A 295 16.69 5.19 3.98
N LYS A 296 17.84 5.62 4.50
CA LYS A 296 17.94 6.34 5.78
C LYS A 296 17.14 7.65 5.83
N LYS A 297 16.98 8.30 4.67
CA LYS A 297 16.44 9.67 4.56
C LYS A 297 15.11 9.90 5.28
N ASN A 298 14.19 8.94 5.27
CA ASN A 298 12.84 9.12 5.82
C ASN A 298 12.61 8.29 7.11
N ILE A 299 13.60 7.59 7.63
CA ILE A 299 13.45 6.72 8.79
C ILE A 299 12.95 7.51 10.00
N SER A 300 13.59 8.60 10.37
CA SER A 300 13.19 9.43 11.51
C SER A 300 11.77 10.00 11.41
N LYS A 301 11.29 10.20 10.17
CA LYS A 301 9.92 10.66 9.91
C LYS A 301 8.90 9.54 10.04
N LEU A 302 9.25 8.33 9.57
CA LEU A 302 8.31 7.22 9.40
C LEU A 302 8.29 6.23 10.56
N PHE A 303 9.30 6.23 11.44
CA PHE A 303 9.43 5.28 12.54
C PHE A 303 9.54 5.99 13.88
N VAL A 304 8.92 5.40 14.92
CA VAL A 304 9.03 5.86 16.32
C VAL A 304 10.30 5.31 16.93
N HIS A 305 10.55 4.01 16.72
CA HIS A 305 11.69 3.32 17.30
C HIS A 305 12.93 3.60 16.47
N GLN A 306 13.74 4.54 16.92
CA GLN A 306 15.14 4.62 16.51
C GLN A 306 15.85 3.57 17.34
N ASP A 307 16.37 2.50 16.70
CA ASP A 307 17.25 1.59 17.40
C ASP A 307 18.38 2.44 17.97
N LYS A 308 18.48 2.50 19.32
CA LYS A 308 19.66 3.04 19.95
C LYS A 308 20.79 2.17 19.48
N GLU A 309 21.76 2.77 18.78
CA GLU A 309 23.00 2.13 18.41
C GLU A 309 23.55 1.43 19.66
N SER A 310 23.59 0.09 19.61
CA SER A 310 24.24 -0.77 20.60
C SER A 310 25.66 -1.07 20.14
#